data_11970bb01959d0b5223a4a4a61106fef
#
_entry.id   11970bb01959d0b5223a4a4a61106fef
#
_cell.length_a   1.000
_cell.length_b   1.000
_cell.length_c   1.000
_cell.angle_alpha   90.00
_cell.angle_beta   90.00
_cell.angle_gamma   90.00
#
_symmetry.space_group_name_H-M   'P 1'
#
loop_
_entity.id
_entity.type
_entity.pdbx_description
1 polymer ?
#
loop_
_entity_poly.entity_id
_entity_poly.type
_entity_poly.pdbx_seq_one_letter_code
_entity_poly.pdbx_strand_id
1 'polypeptide(L)'
;MGSSGVLEKDLNLAIAKKLQYFLEQSGTQVHVTRSDDNGIYDISGNIKSKKNSDMKNREKIIKDSDADAFVSIHMNQFPQEQYSGPQVFYSANHKGSERLAKNVQDSMVQALMPTMVRQVKKADGNIYLLKHATIPAVLVECGFLSNETEQKKLLDEQYQKQIAWSIYCGIIKYFDEG
;
A
#
# COMPACT_ATOMS: atom_id res chain seq x y z
N MET A 1 -12.86 -7.50 -5.92
CA MET A 1 -14.13 -7.40 -5.20
C MET A 1 -14.18 -8.57 -4.24
N GLY A 2 -14.28 -8.32 -2.95
CA GLY A 2 -14.45 -9.40 -1.96
C GLY A 2 -15.79 -10.12 -2.14
N SER A 3 -15.96 -11.29 -1.56
CA SER A 3 -17.17 -12.13 -1.66
C SER A 3 -18.46 -11.45 -1.18
N SER A 4 -18.34 -10.40 -0.35
CA SER A 4 -19.44 -9.61 0.23
C SER A 4 -19.70 -8.26 -0.45
N GLY A 5 -19.17 -8.02 -1.65
CA GLY A 5 -19.32 -6.72 -2.33
C GLY A 5 -18.36 -5.62 -1.85
N VAL A 6 -17.46 -5.91 -0.91
CA VAL A 6 -16.44 -4.97 -0.44
C VAL A 6 -15.51 -4.60 -1.57
N LEU A 7 -15.29 -3.30 -1.77
CA LEU A 7 -14.40 -2.79 -2.81
C LEU A 7 -13.04 -2.49 -2.20
N GLU A 8 -12.00 -3.11 -2.75
CA GLU A 8 -10.60 -2.86 -2.37
C GLU A 8 -10.25 -1.37 -2.36
N LYS A 9 -10.71 -0.63 -3.38
CA LYS A 9 -10.41 0.79 -3.53
C LYS A 9 -10.84 1.65 -2.33
N ASP A 10 -11.94 1.28 -1.66
CA ASP A 10 -12.48 2.02 -0.52
C ASP A 10 -11.62 1.79 0.73
N LEU A 11 -11.21 0.54 0.96
CA LEU A 11 -10.30 0.18 2.05
C LEU A 11 -8.92 0.80 1.86
N ASN A 12 -8.38 0.75 0.62
CA ASN A 12 -7.11 1.38 0.29
C ASN A 12 -7.14 2.88 0.62
N LEU A 13 -8.21 3.57 0.23
CA LEU A 13 -8.36 5.00 0.50
C LEU A 13 -8.52 5.30 2.00
N ALA A 14 -9.31 4.50 2.72
CA ALA A 14 -9.54 4.66 4.15
C ALA A 14 -8.23 4.52 4.96
N ILE A 15 -7.42 3.49 4.64
CA ILE A 15 -6.14 3.27 5.31
C ILE A 15 -5.12 4.34 4.89
N ALA A 16 -5.06 4.71 3.61
CA ALA A 16 -4.14 5.74 3.12
C ALA A 16 -4.39 7.10 3.80
N LYS A 17 -5.65 7.50 3.99
CA LYS A 17 -6.00 8.74 4.73
C LYS A 17 -5.57 8.69 6.20
N LYS A 18 -5.70 7.54 6.87
CA LYS A 18 -5.23 7.37 8.24
C LYS A 18 -3.70 7.42 8.32
N LEU A 19 -3.01 6.82 7.35
CA LEU A 19 -1.55 6.88 7.24
C LEU A 19 -1.07 8.31 6.98
N GLN A 20 -1.71 9.03 6.05
CA GLN A 20 -1.44 10.44 5.78
C GLN A 20 -1.54 11.26 7.07
N TYR A 21 -2.62 11.10 7.83
CA TYR A 21 -2.80 11.80 9.11
C TYR A 21 -1.61 11.56 10.07
N PHE A 22 -1.17 10.31 10.26
CA PHE A 22 -0.05 10.02 11.17
C PHE A 22 1.28 10.63 10.69
N LEU A 23 1.56 10.56 9.39
CA LEU A 23 2.77 11.13 8.80
C LEU A 23 2.78 12.66 8.93
N GLU A 24 1.68 13.33 8.63
CA GLU A 24 1.56 14.80 8.75
C GLU A 24 1.69 15.27 10.20
N GLN A 25 1.18 14.51 11.19
CA GLN A 25 1.36 14.83 12.61
C GLN A 25 2.83 14.74 13.07
N SER A 26 3.67 13.98 12.37
CA SER A 26 5.12 13.93 12.62
C SER A 26 5.93 14.95 11.82
N GLY A 27 5.26 15.86 11.09
CA GLY A 27 5.90 16.89 10.28
C GLY A 27 6.33 16.41 8.88
N THR A 28 5.94 15.21 8.46
CA THR A 28 6.23 14.69 7.12
C THR A 28 5.31 15.35 6.10
N GLN A 29 5.86 15.82 4.99
CA GLN A 29 5.06 16.25 3.83
C GLN A 29 4.54 15.03 3.07
N VAL A 30 3.22 14.96 2.85
CA VAL A 30 2.58 13.81 2.21
C VAL A 30 1.90 14.22 0.90
N HIS A 31 2.27 13.56 -0.19
CA HIS A 31 1.63 13.67 -1.49
C HIS A 31 0.76 12.44 -1.75
N VAL A 32 -0.55 12.60 -1.83
CA VAL A 32 -1.46 11.50 -2.15
C VAL A 32 -1.78 11.46 -3.64
N THR A 33 -1.82 10.26 -4.22
CA THR A 33 -2.17 10.12 -5.65
C THR A 33 -3.67 10.31 -5.91
N ARG A 34 -4.52 10.12 -4.89
CA ARG A 34 -5.95 10.45 -4.92
C ARG A 34 -6.46 10.71 -3.50
N SER A 35 -7.40 11.63 -3.36
CA SER A 35 -8.05 11.99 -2.08
C SER A 35 -9.52 11.54 -1.99
N ASP A 36 -10.09 11.10 -3.10
CA ASP A 36 -11.49 10.68 -3.24
C ASP A 36 -11.63 9.36 -4.02
N ASP A 37 -12.85 9.01 -4.39
CA ASP A 37 -13.18 7.78 -5.13
C ASP A 37 -12.97 7.88 -6.65
N ASN A 38 -12.50 9.01 -7.16
CA ASN A 38 -12.29 9.18 -8.58
C ASN A 38 -10.95 8.59 -9.03
N GLY A 39 -10.94 7.99 -10.22
CA GLY A 39 -9.69 7.68 -10.92
C GLY A 39 -9.07 8.94 -11.50
N ILE A 40 -7.76 8.98 -11.59
CA ILE A 40 -7.00 10.14 -12.11
C ILE A 40 -6.60 9.98 -13.57
N TYR A 41 -7.51 9.49 -14.39
CA TYR A 41 -7.30 9.32 -15.84
C TYR A 41 -7.87 10.50 -16.62
N ASP A 42 -7.17 10.94 -17.67
CA ASP A 42 -7.52 12.11 -18.48
C ASP A 42 -8.26 11.77 -19.77
N ILE A 43 -8.47 10.47 -20.06
CA ILE A 43 -9.02 10.02 -21.33
C ILE A 43 -10.39 9.35 -21.18
N SER A 44 -11.26 9.62 -22.14
CA SER A 44 -12.45 8.80 -22.39
C SER A 44 -12.04 7.51 -23.12
N GLY A 45 -12.67 6.40 -22.82
CA GLY A 45 -12.35 5.13 -23.48
C GLY A 45 -12.75 3.92 -22.66
N ASN A 46 -12.26 2.76 -23.11
CA ASN A 46 -12.51 1.51 -22.40
C ASN A 46 -11.72 1.42 -21.07
N ILE A 47 -12.07 0.44 -20.24
CA ILE A 47 -11.48 0.23 -18.91
C ILE A 47 -9.94 0.11 -18.98
N LYS A 48 -9.39 -0.58 -19.97
CA LYS A 48 -7.95 -0.77 -20.13
C LYS A 48 -7.23 0.55 -20.41
N SER A 49 -7.80 1.39 -21.28
CA SER A 49 -7.23 2.72 -21.60
C SER A 49 -7.25 3.63 -20.37
N LYS A 50 -8.37 3.67 -19.64
CA LYS A 50 -8.50 4.44 -18.39
C LYS A 50 -7.50 3.97 -17.33
N LYS A 51 -7.34 2.65 -17.13
CA LYS A 51 -6.36 2.09 -16.19
C LYS A 51 -4.93 2.47 -16.56
N ASN A 52 -4.57 2.42 -17.84
CA ASN A 52 -3.23 2.80 -18.29
C ASN A 52 -2.96 4.29 -18.07
N SER A 53 -3.95 5.16 -18.35
CA SER A 53 -3.85 6.60 -18.09
C SER A 53 -3.71 6.88 -16.59
N ASP A 54 -4.52 6.26 -15.75
CA ASP A 54 -4.45 6.37 -14.29
C ASP A 54 -3.06 6.00 -13.76
N MET A 55 -2.48 4.89 -14.22
CA MET A 55 -1.14 4.47 -13.80
C MET A 55 -0.04 5.46 -14.22
N LYS A 56 -0.11 6.01 -15.43
CA LYS A 56 0.83 7.04 -15.91
C LYS A 56 0.71 8.34 -15.12
N ASN A 57 -0.51 8.75 -14.78
CA ASN A 57 -0.74 9.94 -13.98
C ASN A 57 -0.22 9.78 -12.55
N ARG A 58 -0.39 8.58 -11.94
CA ARG A 58 0.23 8.26 -10.64
C ARG A 58 1.75 8.31 -10.72
N GLU A 59 2.34 7.70 -11.74
CA GLU A 59 3.79 7.76 -11.97
C GLU A 59 4.27 9.21 -12.10
N LYS A 60 3.53 10.05 -12.82
CA LYS A 60 3.85 11.49 -12.96
C LYS A 60 3.78 12.19 -11.60
N ILE A 61 2.74 11.98 -10.80
CA ILE A 61 2.62 12.57 -9.46
C ILE A 61 3.82 12.16 -8.60
N ILE A 62 4.22 10.88 -8.60
CA ILE A 62 5.37 10.39 -7.84
C ILE A 62 6.66 11.11 -8.27
N LYS A 63 6.88 11.27 -9.58
CA LYS A 63 8.08 11.92 -10.10
C LYS A 63 8.12 13.44 -9.82
N ASP A 64 6.96 14.09 -9.88
CA ASP A 64 6.85 15.54 -9.71
C ASP A 64 6.80 15.96 -8.22
N SER A 65 6.60 15.01 -7.30
CA SER A 65 6.45 15.31 -5.87
C SER A 65 7.74 15.52 -5.11
N ASP A 66 8.90 15.20 -5.70
CA ASP A 66 10.21 15.22 -5.03
C ASP A 66 10.24 14.43 -3.72
N ALA A 67 9.46 13.34 -3.66
CA ALA A 67 9.29 12.54 -2.46
C ALA A 67 10.49 11.60 -2.21
N ASP A 68 10.83 11.39 -0.93
CA ASP A 68 11.92 10.49 -0.49
C ASP A 68 11.55 9.01 -0.53
N ALA A 69 10.26 8.67 -0.52
CA ALA A 69 9.76 7.31 -0.61
C ALA A 69 8.34 7.23 -1.20
N PHE A 70 8.00 6.09 -1.77
CA PHE A 70 6.66 5.79 -2.28
C PHE A 70 6.08 4.56 -1.59
N VAL A 71 4.84 4.70 -1.08
CA VAL A 71 4.10 3.62 -0.43
C VAL A 71 2.73 3.45 -1.09
N SER A 72 2.47 2.28 -1.65
CA SER A 72 1.17 1.92 -2.22
C SER A 72 0.39 1.01 -1.27
N ILE A 73 -0.86 1.33 -1.00
CA ILE A 73 -1.74 0.57 -0.09
C ILE A 73 -2.70 -0.27 -0.92
N HIS A 74 -2.73 -1.58 -0.65
CA HIS A 74 -3.53 -2.57 -1.35
C HIS A 74 -4.12 -3.62 -0.40
N MET A 75 -5.10 -4.37 -0.94
CA MET A 75 -5.63 -5.59 -0.31
C MET A 75 -5.40 -6.76 -1.25
N ASN A 76 -4.82 -7.82 -0.72
CA ASN A 76 -4.57 -9.04 -1.49
C ASN A 76 -5.88 -9.77 -1.78
N GLN A 77 -5.92 -10.44 -2.92
CA GLN A 77 -7.01 -11.33 -3.28
C GLN A 77 -6.42 -12.58 -3.95
N PHE A 78 -6.68 -13.73 -3.35
CA PHE A 78 -6.18 -15.00 -3.84
C PHE A 78 -7.31 -16.05 -3.85
N PRO A 79 -7.35 -16.99 -4.81
CA PRO A 79 -8.42 -17.99 -4.89
C PRO A 79 -8.56 -18.88 -3.66
N GLN A 80 -7.45 -19.14 -2.95
CA GLN A 80 -7.44 -19.95 -1.74
C GLN A 80 -7.69 -19.08 -0.51
N GLU A 81 -8.78 -19.35 0.19
CA GLU A 81 -9.24 -18.59 1.36
C GLU A 81 -8.35 -18.75 2.62
N GLN A 82 -7.48 -19.78 2.65
CA GLN A 82 -6.58 -20.02 3.77
C GLN A 82 -5.45 -19.01 3.92
N TYR A 83 -5.16 -18.24 2.87
CA TYR A 83 -4.10 -17.24 2.94
C TYR A 83 -4.54 -16.04 3.78
N SER A 84 -3.64 -15.60 4.66
CA SER A 84 -3.85 -14.49 5.58
C SER A 84 -2.55 -13.74 5.87
N GLY A 85 -2.67 -12.60 6.55
CA GLY A 85 -1.55 -11.78 7.02
C GLY A 85 -1.03 -10.76 5.99
N PRO A 86 -0.49 -9.64 6.46
CA PRO A 86 0.05 -8.60 5.61
C PRO A 86 1.32 -9.04 4.90
N GLN A 87 1.56 -8.51 3.71
CA GLN A 87 2.78 -8.77 2.95
C GLN A 87 3.25 -7.51 2.21
N VAL A 88 4.52 -7.16 2.35
CA VAL A 88 5.11 -6.01 1.66
C VAL A 88 5.95 -6.46 0.48
N PHE A 89 5.65 -5.87 -0.69
CA PHE A 89 6.44 -6.03 -1.91
C PHE A 89 7.30 -4.79 -2.12
N TYR A 90 8.53 -4.98 -2.63
CA TYR A 90 9.46 -3.88 -2.84
C TYR A 90 9.96 -3.77 -4.28
N SER A 91 10.22 -2.55 -4.70
CA SER A 91 10.84 -2.26 -6.01
C SER A 91 12.26 -2.80 -6.08
N ALA A 92 12.60 -3.40 -7.23
CA ALA A 92 13.96 -3.84 -7.53
C ALA A 92 14.89 -2.68 -7.92
N ASN A 93 14.34 -1.51 -8.24
CA ASN A 93 15.07 -0.44 -8.91
C ASN A 93 15.82 0.49 -7.95
N HIS A 94 15.52 0.45 -6.66
CA HIS A 94 16.20 1.27 -5.67
C HIS A 94 16.66 0.42 -4.48
N LYS A 95 17.93 0.54 -4.10
CA LYS A 95 18.57 -0.24 -3.01
C LYS A 95 17.89 -0.08 -1.64
N GLY A 96 17.28 1.07 -1.37
CA GLY A 96 16.57 1.34 -0.12
C GLY A 96 15.20 0.67 -0.02
N SER A 97 14.62 0.19 -1.14
CA SER A 97 13.25 -0.36 -1.15
C SER A 97 13.11 -1.63 -0.30
N GLU A 98 14.11 -2.51 -0.30
CA GLU A 98 14.06 -3.74 0.51
C GLU A 98 14.12 -3.42 2.01
N ARG A 99 14.96 -2.46 2.44
CA ARG A 99 15.04 -2.01 3.84
C ARG A 99 13.73 -1.37 4.28
N LEU A 100 13.15 -0.47 3.45
CA LEU A 100 11.83 0.10 3.72
C LEU A 100 10.75 -0.98 3.88
N ALA A 101 10.74 -1.97 2.98
CA ALA A 101 9.78 -3.07 3.06
C ALA A 101 9.94 -3.90 4.34
N LYS A 102 11.18 -4.21 4.75
CA LYS A 102 11.45 -4.95 5.99
C LYS A 102 10.96 -4.19 7.21
N ASN A 103 11.27 -2.89 7.31
CA ASN A 103 10.84 -2.07 8.44
C ASN A 103 9.31 -1.98 8.53
N VAL A 104 8.63 -1.81 7.39
CA VAL A 104 7.15 -1.80 7.35
C VAL A 104 6.60 -3.18 7.70
N GLN A 105 7.11 -4.27 7.11
CA GLN A 105 6.65 -5.63 7.37
C GLN A 105 6.80 -6.00 8.85
N ASP A 106 7.95 -5.74 9.44
CA ASP A 106 8.25 -6.07 10.84
C ASP A 106 7.34 -5.28 11.79
N SER A 107 7.14 -3.99 11.54
CA SER A 107 6.21 -3.17 12.31
C SER A 107 4.76 -3.67 12.21
N MET A 108 4.33 -4.10 11.01
CA MET A 108 3.00 -4.69 10.82
C MET A 108 2.86 -6.04 11.56
N VAL A 109 3.85 -6.90 11.49
CA VAL A 109 3.85 -8.19 12.21
C VAL A 109 3.77 -7.97 13.71
N GLN A 110 4.56 -7.03 14.24
CA GLN A 110 4.56 -6.71 15.66
C GLN A 110 3.22 -6.14 16.15
N ALA A 111 2.62 -5.23 15.40
CA ALA A 111 1.40 -4.54 15.80
C ALA A 111 0.12 -5.37 15.59
N LEU A 112 0.05 -6.12 14.49
CA LEU A 112 -1.17 -6.84 14.09
C LEU A 112 -1.18 -8.30 14.55
N MET A 113 -0.02 -8.85 14.94
CA MET A 113 0.16 -10.25 15.39
C MET A 113 -0.58 -11.24 14.50
N PRO A 114 -0.29 -11.28 13.18
CA PRO A 114 -1.03 -12.12 12.25
C PRO A 114 -0.77 -13.59 12.52
N THR A 115 -1.77 -14.44 12.29
CA THR A 115 -1.65 -15.91 12.41
C THR A 115 -0.60 -16.45 11.43
N MET A 116 -0.50 -15.87 10.24
CA MET A 116 0.52 -16.22 9.25
C MET A 116 1.50 -15.06 9.05
N VAL A 117 2.74 -15.26 9.47
CA VAL A 117 3.82 -14.29 9.26
C VAL A 117 4.41 -14.47 7.87
N ARG A 118 4.35 -13.41 7.05
CA ARG A 118 4.88 -13.39 5.69
C ARG A 118 6.19 -12.62 5.64
N GLN A 119 7.06 -13.02 4.72
CA GLN A 119 8.30 -12.31 4.43
C GLN A 119 8.08 -11.25 3.35
N VAL A 120 8.88 -10.20 3.35
CA VAL A 120 8.94 -9.25 2.25
C VAL A 120 9.28 -9.94 0.93
N LYS A 121 8.76 -9.42 -0.17
CA LYS A 121 8.95 -10.03 -1.48
C LYS A 121 9.36 -8.98 -2.52
N LYS A 122 10.37 -9.30 -3.31
CA LYS A 122 10.73 -8.50 -4.48
C LYS A 122 9.57 -8.54 -5.49
N ALA A 123 9.17 -7.39 -6.00
CA ALA A 123 8.15 -7.30 -7.04
C ALA A 123 8.63 -7.95 -8.35
N ASP A 124 7.74 -8.68 -8.99
CA ASP A 124 8.03 -9.47 -10.21
C ASP A 124 8.02 -8.66 -11.52
N GLY A 125 7.93 -7.34 -11.43
CA GLY A 125 7.87 -6.44 -12.58
C GLY A 125 6.47 -6.24 -13.20
N ASN A 126 5.44 -6.92 -12.69
CA ASN A 126 4.05 -6.71 -13.11
C ASN A 126 3.39 -5.53 -12.38
N ILE A 127 3.98 -5.08 -11.26
CA ILE A 127 3.50 -3.94 -10.49
C ILE A 127 4.07 -2.66 -11.12
N TYR A 128 3.26 -2.01 -11.96
CA TYR A 128 3.69 -0.91 -12.82
C TYR A 128 4.44 0.20 -12.05
N LEU A 129 3.88 0.71 -10.95
CA LEU A 129 4.50 1.80 -10.19
C LEU A 129 5.81 1.40 -9.52
N LEU A 130 5.92 0.17 -9.00
CA LEU A 130 7.19 -0.33 -8.44
C LEU A 130 8.24 -0.56 -9.53
N LYS A 131 7.83 -0.98 -10.72
CA LYS A 131 8.72 -1.18 -11.87
C LYS A 131 9.35 0.13 -12.36
N HIS A 132 8.65 1.25 -12.21
CA HIS A 132 9.10 2.56 -12.71
C HIS A 132 9.59 3.50 -11.60
N ALA A 133 9.55 3.05 -10.34
CA ALA A 133 10.03 3.84 -9.22
C ALA A 133 11.54 4.08 -9.29
N THR A 134 11.95 5.32 -9.05
CA THR A 134 13.36 5.76 -8.96
C THR A 134 13.79 6.07 -7.53
N ILE A 135 12.84 6.05 -6.60
CA ILE A 135 13.01 6.25 -5.15
C ILE A 135 12.67 4.95 -4.40
N PRO A 136 12.99 4.82 -3.11
CA PRO A 136 12.52 3.71 -2.28
C PRO A 136 11.02 3.52 -2.43
N ALA A 137 10.58 2.34 -2.87
CA ALA A 137 9.17 2.13 -3.20
C ALA A 137 8.69 0.74 -2.77
N VAL A 138 7.52 0.72 -2.12
CA VAL A 138 6.87 -0.49 -1.63
C VAL A 138 5.38 -0.52 -1.95
N LEU A 139 4.83 -1.73 -2.06
CA LEU A 139 3.40 -2.00 -2.09
C LEU A 139 3.06 -2.85 -0.87
N VAL A 140 2.13 -2.37 -0.06
CA VAL A 140 1.68 -3.00 1.17
C VAL A 140 0.34 -3.67 0.93
N GLU A 141 0.32 -4.99 0.89
CA GLU A 141 -0.88 -5.81 0.95
C GLU A 141 -1.28 -5.94 2.43
N CYS A 142 -2.32 -5.20 2.84
CA CYS A 142 -2.71 -5.09 4.25
C CYS A 142 -3.39 -6.35 4.82
N GLY A 143 -3.89 -7.23 3.95
CA GLY A 143 -4.58 -8.48 4.29
C GLY A 143 -5.33 -9.01 3.08
N PHE A 144 -6.04 -10.13 3.24
CA PHE A 144 -6.69 -10.86 2.16
C PHE A 144 -8.21 -10.64 2.14
N LEU A 145 -8.76 -10.06 1.07
CA LEU A 145 -10.20 -9.93 0.87
C LEU A 145 -10.90 -11.27 0.58
N SER A 146 -10.14 -12.27 0.15
CA SER A 146 -10.61 -13.63 -0.05
C SER A 146 -10.76 -14.45 1.24
N ASN A 147 -10.16 -13.99 2.35
CA ASN A 147 -10.30 -14.61 3.66
C ASN A 147 -11.39 -13.88 4.46
N GLU A 148 -12.46 -14.56 4.80
CA GLU A 148 -13.63 -13.96 5.45
C GLU A 148 -13.29 -13.33 6.82
N THR A 149 -12.40 -13.95 7.59
CA THR A 149 -11.96 -13.43 8.89
C THR A 149 -11.15 -12.14 8.73
N GLU A 150 -10.22 -12.09 7.76
CA GLU A 150 -9.46 -10.88 7.48
C GLU A 150 -10.33 -9.79 6.87
N GLN A 151 -11.25 -10.14 5.97
CA GLN A 151 -12.18 -9.19 5.39
C GLN A 151 -13.01 -8.49 6.48
N LYS A 152 -13.52 -9.22 7.48
CA LYS A 152 -14.24 -8.63 8.64
C LYS A 152 -13.36 -7.67 9.43
N LYS A 153 -12.09 -8.03 9.67
CA LYS A 153 -11.12 -7.13 10.34
C LYS A 153 -10.81 -5.88 9.50
N LEU A 154 -10.61 -6.04 8.20
CA LEU A 154 -10.31 -4.93 7.29
C LEU A 154 -11.45 -3.91 7.18
N LEU A 155 -12.69 -4.30 7.47
CA LEU A 155 -13.86 -3.42 7.57
C LEU A 155 -13.93 -2.67 8.91
N ASP A 156 -13.23 -3.15 9.93
CA ASP A 156 -13.19 -2.50 11.24
C ASP A 156 -12.29 -1.26 11.22
N GLU A 157 -12.82 -0.13 11.63
CA GLU A 157 -12.12 1.16 11.58
C GLU A 157 -10.90 1.19 12.52
N GLN A 158 -10.96 0.54 13.68
CA GLN A 158 -9.85 0.49 14.62
C GLN A 158 -8.72 -0.38 14.06
N TYR A 159 -9.05 -1.49 13.40
CA TYR A 159 -8.06 -2.32 12.73
C TYR A 159 -7.39 -1.59 11.57
N GLN A 160 -8.14 -0.84 10.75
CA GLN A 160 -7.56 0.04 9.71
C GLN A 160 -6.60 1.07 10.31
N LYS A 161 -6.94 1.63 11.48
CA LYS A 161 -6.08 2.58 12.20
C LYS A 161 -4.80 1.91 12.71
N GLN A 162 -4.89 0.67 13.21
CA GLN A 162 -3.73 -0.13 13.61
C GLN A 162 -2.81 -0.44 12.41
N ILE A 163 -3.38 -0.80 11.26
CA ILE A 163 -2.64 -1.00 10.01
C ILE A 163 -1.89 0.29 9.64
N ALA A 164 -2.59 1.41 9.55
CA ALA A 164 -1.99 2.69 9.18
C ALA A 164 -0.87 3.11 10.16
N TRP A 165 -1.09 2.93 11.46
CA TRP A 165 -0.10 3.19 12.50
C TRP A 165 1.15 2.30 12.35
N SER A 166 0.96 1.00 12.09
CA SER A 166 2.09 0.09 11.92
C SER A 166 2.93 0.41 10.67
N ILE A 167 2.29 0.80 9.56
CA ILE A 167 2.97 1.27 8.37
C ILE A 167 3.75 2.56 8.67
N TYR A 168 3.13 3.51 9.36
CA TYR A 168 3.76 4.74 9.82
C TYR A 168 5.02 4.44 10.63
N CYS A 169 4.94 3.58 11.65
CA CYS A 169 6.11 3.21 12.47
C CYS A 169 7.25 2.63 11.62
N GLY A 170 6.92 1.78 10.65
CA GLY A 170 7.92 1.22 9.74
C GLY A 170 8.58 2.25 8.83
N ILE A 171 7.83 3.25 8.36
CA ILE A 171 8.35 4.36 7.56
C ILE A 171 9.29 5.22 8.41
N ILE A 172 8.87 5.64 9.60
CA ILE A 172 9.70 6.47 10.50
C ILE A 172 10.99 5.73 10.84
N LYS A 173 10.90 4.46 11.23
CA LYS A 173 12.08 3.64 11.50
C LYS A 173 13.04 3.59 10.30
N TYR A 174 12.54 3.48 9.08
CA TYR A 174 13.36 3.49 7.87
C TYR A 174 14.19 4.76 7.74
N PHE A 175 13.61 5.93 8.02
CA PHE A 175 14.31 7.20 7.93
C PHE A 175 15.24 7.46 9.12
N ASP A 176 14.91 7.00 10.31
CA ASP A 176 15.74 7.14 11.52
C ASP A 176 17.03 6.29 11.45
N GLU A 177 16.99 5.16 10.73
CA GLU A 177 18.14 4.24 10.56
C GLU A 177 19.03 4.60 9.34
N GLY A 178 18.68 5.60 8.58
CA GLY A 178 19.22 6.01 7.26
C GLY A 178 20.44 6.77 7.13
#